data_c577af0d068eed3c48947e3e01166986
#
_entry.id   c577af0d068eed3c48947e3e01166986
#
_cell.length_a   1.000
_cell.length_b   1.000
_cell.length_c   1.000
_cell.angle_alpha   90.00
_cell.angle_beta   90.00
_cell.angle_gamma   90.00
#
_symmetry.space_group_name_H-M   'P 1'
#
loop_
_entity.id
_entity.type
_entity.pdbx_description
1 polymer ?
#
loop_
_entity_poly.entity_id
_entity_poly.type
_entity_poly.pdbx_seq_one_letter_code
_entity_poly.pdbx_strand_id
1 'polypeptide(L)'
;WLRSSQIAYKHGLQHLCALFDEYRHRYNKTHATERLLPYLSQVPAALPDLPFVDPPQCMYDECRGSDTVEAYRSYYRVRRSEIDMRWTKREAPAWL
;
A
#
# COMPACT_ATOMS: atom_id res chain seq x y z
N TRP A 1 -10.12 -7.09 3.16
CA TRP A 1 -10.13 -5.74 3.73
C TRP A 1 -10.63 -4.71 2.72
N LEU A 2 -10.05 -4.59 1.53
CA LEU A 2 -10.45 -3.58 0.52
C LEU A 2 -11.95 -3.58 0.19
N ARG A 3 -12.62 -4.71 0.27
CA ARG A 3 -14.06 -4.85 0.02
C ARG A 3 -14.92 -4.80 1.28
N SER A 4 -14.35 -4.44 2.41
CA SER A 4 -15.07 -4.39 3.68
C SER A 4 -15.91 -3.12 3.85
N SER A 5 -15.53 -2.03 3.19
CA SER A 5 -16.23 -0.74 3.25
C SER A 5 -15.84 0.18 2.10
N GLN A 6 -16.65 1.22 1.87
CA GLN A 6 -16.33 2.25 0.88
C GLN A 6 -15.03 2.97 1.20
N ILE A 7 -14.77 3.29 2.48
CA ILE A 7 -13.56 4.01 2.89
C ILE A 7 -12.31 3.15 2.74
N ALA A 8 -12.39 1.84 3.01
CA ALA A 8 -11.28 0.91 2.78
C ALA A 8 -10.95 0.80 1.29
N TYR A 9 -11.96 0.72 0.43
CA TYR A 9 -11.78 0.72 -1.02
C TYR A 9 -11.11 1.99 -1.54
N LYS A 10 -11.60 3.16 -1.10
CA LYS A 10 -11.03 4.46 -1.47
C LYS A 10 -9.57 4.60 -1.02
N HIS A 11 -9.26 4.13 0.19
CA HIS A 11 -7.87 4.11 0.70
C HIS A 11 -6.96 3.25 -0.19
N GLY A 12 -7.43 2.05 -0.56
CA GLY A 12 -6.68 1.18 -1.48
C GLY A 12 -6.47 1.81 -2.85
N LEU A 13 -7.48 2.50 -3.37
CA LEU A 13 -7.38 3.23 -4.64
C LEU A 13 -6.36 4.38 -4.58
N GLN A 14 -6.35 5.16 -3.49
CA GLN A 14 -5.35 6.20 -3.28
C GLN A 14 -3.93 5.63 -3.22
N HIS A 15 -3.76 4.50 -2.53
CA HIS A 15 -2.48 3.81 -2.47
C HIS A 15 -2.03 3.32 -3.84
N LEU A 16 -2.94 2.75 -4.63
CA LEU A 16 -2.66 2.32 -6.01
C LEU A 16 -2.20 3.49 -6.88
N CYS A 17 -2.89 4.64 -6.81
CA CYS A 17 -2.50 5.84 -7.55
C CYS A 17 -1.09 6.32 -7.15
N ALA A 18 -0.78 6.34 -5.87
CA ALA A 18 0.55 6.70 -5.38
C ALA A 18 1.64 5.73 -5.89
N LEU A 19 1.33 4.44 -5.99
CA LEU A 19 2.25 3.46 -6.59
C LEU A 19 2.47 3.68 -8.09
N PHE A 20 1.45 4.08 -8.84
CA PHE A 20 1.61 4.44 -10.25
C PHE A 20 2.48 5.68 -10.42
N ASP A 21 2.30 6.70 -9.59
CA ASP A 21 3.13 7.91 -9.62
C ASP A 21 4.59 7.58 -9.27
N GLU A 22 4.81 6.76 -8.25
CA GLU A 22 6.15 6.30 -7.87
C GLU A 22 6.80 5.46 -8.98
N TYR A 23 6.04 4.60 -9.65
CA TYR A 23 6.54 3.80 -10.78
C TYR A 23 7.00 4.70 -11.94
N ARG A 24 6.19 5.71 -12.32
CA ARG A 24 6.58 6.68 -13.34
C ARG A 24 7.83 7.46 -12.94
N HIS A 25 7.90 7.88 -11.68
CA HIS A 25 9.06 8.60 -11.17
C HIS A 25 10.35 7.77 -11.27
N ARG A 26 10.30 6.51 -10.81
CA ARG A 26 11.48 5.63 -10.79
C ARG A 26 11.93 5.20 -12.18
N TYR A 27 10.99 4.80 -13.02
CA TYR A 27 11.29 4.09 -14.26
C TYR A 27 10.98 4.89 -15.52
N ASN A 28 10.40 6.07 -15.39
CA ASN A 28 9.96 6.91 -16.53
C ASN A 28 9.06 6.12 -17.52
N LYS A 29 8.22 5.26 -16.98
CA LYS A 29 7.30 4.38 -17.71
C LYS A 29 5.93 4.37 -17.04
N THR A 30 4.89 4.05 -17.82
CA THR A 30 3.54 3.81 -17.30
C THR A 30 3.38 2.32 -17.01
N HIS A 31 2.94 1.97 -15.80
CA HIS A 31 2.65 0.58 -15.45
C HIS A 31 1.43 0.07 -16.20
N ALA A 32 1.50 -1.15 -16.75
CA ALA A 32 0.40 -1.70 -17.57
C ALA A 32 -0.96 -1.77 -16.86
N THR A 33 -0.96 -2.00 -15.54
CA THR A 33 -2.17 -2.06 -14.72
C THR A 33 -2.89 -0.70 -14.62
N GLU A 34 -2.22 0.42 -14.90
CA GLU A 34 -2.81 1.76 -14.85
C GLU A 34 -4.01 1.92 -15.79
N ARG A 35 -4.05 1.14 -16.88
CA ARG A 35 -5.19 1.07 -17.81
C ARG A 35 -6.51 0.68 -17.14
N LEU A 36 -6.45 0.04 -15.98
CA LEU A 36 -7.63 -0.38 -15.21
C LEU A 36 -8.18 0.73 -14.32
N LEU A 37 -7.46 1.84 -14.15
CA LEU A 37 -7.82 2.91 -13.24
C LEU A 37 -9.23 3.49 -13.49
N PRO A 38 -9.70 3.71 -14.74
CA PRO A 38 -11.06 4.18 -14.99
C PRO A 38 -12.16 3.27 -14.41
N TYR A 39 -11.93 1.95 -14.42
CA TYR A 39 -12.85 0.96 -13.85
C TYR A 39 -12.73 0.91 -12.32
N LEU A 40 -11.51 0.90 -11.80
CA LEU A 40 -11.23 0.82 -10.36
C LEU A 40 -11.65 2.10 -9.61
N SER A 41 -11.68 3.24 -10.29
CA SER A 41 -12.13 4.52 -9.71
C SER A 41 -13.63 4.55 -9.41
N GLN A 42 -14.41 3.63 -9.97
CA GLN A 42 -15.81 3.48 -9.66
C GLN A 42 -15.97 2.65 -8.38
N VAL A 43 -16.28 3.32 -7.27
CA VAL A 43 -16.51 2.63 -6.00
C VAL A 43 -17.73 1.71 -6.14
N PRO A 44 -17.61 0.40 -5.85
CA PRO A 44 -18.75 -0.51 -5.93
C PRO A 44 -19.91 -0.07 -5.01
N ALA A 45 -21.11 0.06 -5.57
CA ALA A 45 -22.27 0.57 -4.84
C ALA A 45 -22.72 -0.31 -3.67
N ALA A 46 -22.42 -1.61 -3.72
CA ALA A 46 -22.80 -2.58 -2.68
C ALA A 46 -21.87 -2.55 -1.44
N LEU A 47 -20.79 -1.77 -1.45
CA LEU A 47 -19.91 -1.68 -0.29
C LEU A 47 -20.56 -0.87 0.82
N PRO A 48 -20.55 -1.36 2.08
CA PRO A 48 -21.13 -0.64 3.21
C PRO A 48 -20.36 0.65 3.53
N ASP A 49 -21.07 1.65 3.99
CA ASP A 49 -20.51 2.88 4.56
C ASP A 49 -20.20 2.65 6.04
N LEU A 50 -18.96 2.23 6.32
CA LEU A 50 -18.50 1.90 7.68
C LEU A 50 -17.25 2.75 8.00
N PRO A 51 -16.97 2.96 9.32
CA PRO A 51 -15.74 3.61 9.74
C PRO A 51 -14.48 2.89 9.21
N PHE A 52 -13.41 3.66 9.04
CA PHE A 52 -12.11 3.10 8.66
C PHE A 52 -11.58 2.17 9.76
N VAL A 53 -11.14 1.00 9.35
CA VAL A 53 -10.44 0.04 10.19
C VAL A 53 -9.08 -0.21 9.55
N ASP A 54 -8.03 -0.27 10.35
CA ASP A 54 -6.68 -0.53 9.86
C ASP A 54 -6.62 -1.84 9.05
N PRO A 55 -5.79 -1.89 8.01
CA PRO A 55 -5.56 -3.12 7.28
C PRO A 55 -4.96 -4.20 8.20
N PRO A 56 -5.24 -5.49 7.91
CA PRO A 56 -4.69 -6.58 8.71
C PRO A 56 -3.16 -6.59 8.67
N GLN A 57 -2.56 -6.91 9.81
CA GLN A 57 -1.11 -7.03 9.95
C GLN A 57 -0.66 -8.43 9.53
N CYS A 58 -0.41 -8.61 8.23
CA CYS A 58 0.01 -9.88 7.63
C CYS A 58 1.53 -10.04 7.68
N MET A 59 2.08 -10.31 8.84
CA MET A 59 3.51 -10.36 9.11
C MET A 59 3.86 -11.30 10.26
N TYR A 60 5.14 -11.42 10.58
CA TYR A 60 5.61 -12.18 11.74
C TYR A 60 5.03 -11.62 13.04
N ASP A 61 4.74 -12.49 14.00
CA ASP A 61 4.10 -12.09 15.25
C ASP A 61 4.91 -11.05 16.03
N GLU A 62 6.23 -11.16 16.04
CA GLU A 62 7.14 -10.21 16.67
C GLU A 62 7.11 -8.79 16.07
N CYS A 63 6.60 -8.65 14.85
CA CYS A 63 6.47 -7.34 14.19
C CYS A 63 5.11 -6.68 14.45
N ARG A 64 4.11 -7.45 14.91
CA ARG A 64 2.76 -6.94 15.14
C ARG A 64 2.69 -6.04 16.37
N GLY A 65 1.78 -5.08 16.34
CA GLY A 65 1.59 -4.14 17.43
C GLY A 65 0.32 -3.30 17.29
N SER A 66 0.11 -2.38 18.21
CA SER A 66 -1.06 -1.49 18.22
C SER A 66 -1.04 -0.45 17.10
N ASP A 67 0.14 -0.09 16.60
CA ASP A 67 0.33 0.81 15.46
C ASP A 67 0.63 0.01 14.20
N THR A 68 -0.31 -0.01 13.26
CA THR A 68 -0.20 -0.78 12.02
C THR A 68 0.92 -0.29 11.12
N VAL A 69 1.18 1.02 11.07
CA VAL A 69 2.27 1.60 10.27
C VAL A 69 3.61 1.15 10.83
N GLU A 70 3.80 1.24 12.15
CA GLU A 70 5.05 0.82 12.78
C GLU A 70 5.25 -0.70 12.72
N ALA A 71 4.17 -1.48 12.78
CA ALA A 71 4.23 -2.92 12.56
C ALA A 71 4.79 -3.27 11.18
N TYR A 72 4.30 -2.61 10.12
CA TYR A 72 4.83 -2.81 8.77
C TYR A 72 6.28 -2.31 8.62
N ARG A 73 6.64 -1.19 9.23
CA ARG A 73 8.03 -0.70 9.24
C ARG A 73 8.96 -1.69 9.93
N SER A 74 8.54 -2.23 11.08
CA SER A 74 9.28 -3.27 11.80
C SER A 74 9.49 -4.51 10.93
N TYR A 75 8.44 -4.97 10.27
CA TYR A 75 8.52 -6.09 9.34
C TYR A 75 9.52 -5.86 8.20
N TYR A 76 9.53 -4.68 7.58
CA TYR A 76 10.50 -4.37 6.53
C TYR A 76 11.93 -4.26 7.05
N ARG A 77 12.15 -3.77 8.27
CA ARG A 77 13.49 -3.76 8.91
C ARG A 77 14.02 -5.18 9.10
N VAL A 78 13.16 -6.09 9.59
CA VAL A 78 13.53 -7.52 9.75
C VAL A 78 13.87 -8.15 8.41
N ARG A 79 13.07 -7.86 7.38
CA ARG A 79 13.25 -8.42 6.04
C ARG A 79 14.32 -7.74 5.19
N ARG A 80 14.97 -6.70 5.69
CA ARG A 80 15.97 -5.93 4.93
C ARG A 80 17.11 -6.77 4.37
N SER A 81 17.53 -7.79 5.08
CA SER A 81 18.57 -8.73 4.65
C SER A 81 18.09 -9.76 3.61
N GLU A 82 16.79 -9.96 3.48
CA GLU A 82 16.18 -10.98 2.62
C GLU A 82 15.64 -10.40 1.31
N ILE A 83 15.32 -9.10 1.30
CA ILE A 83 14.70 -8.42 0.16
C ILE A 83 15.72 -7.45 -0.45
N ASP A 84 15.97 -7.57 -1.75
CA ASP A 84 16.78 -6.58 -2.49
C ASP A 84 15.99 -5.27 -2.63
N MET A 85 16.15 -4.38 -1.64
CA MET A 85 15.47 -3.09 -1.60
C MET A 85 16.26 -2.05 -2.38
N ARG A 86 15.76 -1.69 -3.56
CA ARG A 86 16.36 -0.66 -4.42
C ARG A 86 15.55 0.63 -4.39
N TRP A 87 16.22 1.72 -4.09
CA TRP A 87 15.64 3.05 -3.98
C TRP A 87 15.98 3.91 -5.21
N THR A 88 15.53 3.46 -6.40
CA THR A 88 15.80 4.15 -7.67
C THR A 88 15.25 5.57 -7.66
N LYS A 89 16.12 6.57 -7.86
CA LYS A 89 15.81 8.01 -7.82
C LYS A 89 15.24 8.52 -6.49
N ARG A 90 15.43 7.78 -5.42
CA ARG A 90 15.03 8.20 -4.07
C ARG A 90 16.05 7.73 -3.05
N GLU A 91 16.10 8.41 -1.94
CA GLU A 91 16.81 7.93 -0.76
C GLU A 91 15.98 6.87 -0.02
N ALA A 92 16.66 5.98 0.68
CA ALA A 92 15.98 5.04 1.55
C ALA A 92 15.21 5.82 2.65
N PRO A 93 14.02 5.34 3.06
CA PRO A 93 13.30 5.96 4.16
C PRO A 93 14.12 5.97 5.45
N ALA A 94 14.09 7.07 6.18
CA ALA A 94 14.86 7.20 7.42
C ALA A 94 14.50 6.17 8.51
N TRP A 95 13.29 5.60 8.45
CA TRP A 95 12.83 4.57 9.38
C TRP A 95 13.34 3.16 9.05
N LEU A 96 13.91 2.95 7.88
CA LEU A 96 14.48 1.66 7.45
C LEU A 96 15.94 1.51 8.01
#